data_4eee16eb6a6e0e306045dfd4c1b9397e
#
_entry.id   4eee16eb6a6e0e306045dfd4c1b9397e
#
_cell.length_a   1.000
_cell.length_b   1.000
_cell.length_c   1.000
_cell.angle_alpha   90.00
_cell.angle_beta   90.00
_cell.angle_gamma   90.00
#
_symmetry.space_group_name_H-M   'P 1'
#
loop_
_entity.id
_entity.type
_entity.pdbx_description
1 polymer ?
#
loop_
_entity_poly.entity_id
_entity_poly.type
_entity_poly.pdbx_seq_one_letter_code
_entity_poly.pdbx_strand_id
1 'polypeptide(L)'
;MNNDNNTILGFDVNLICDFFLNTERQGPGSPEVTLKALSFIDNLTDKSLIADLGCGTGGQTMVLAGHIPGQITGLDLFPDFIDIFNRNAKQSGLQDRVKGIVGSMDNLPFQNEELDLIWSEGAIYNIGFERGLNEWRRYLKPGGYIAVSESSWFTDERPAEINDFWVNAY
;
A
#
# COMPACT_ATOMS: atom_id res chain seq x y z
N MET A 1 17.97 -13.89 -25.25
CA MET A 1 17.51 -14.74 -24.15
C MET A 1 16.35 -13.99 -23.53
N ASN A 2 15.12 -14.38 -23.87
CA ASN A 2 13.91 -13.74 -23.33
C ASN A 2 13.77 -14.16 -21.87
N ASN A 3 13.70 -13.20 -20.98
CA ASN A 3 13.39 -13.43 -19.57
C ASN A 3 11.87 -13.70 -19.45
N ASP A 4 11.51 -14.98 -19.47
CA ASP A 4 10.12 -15.46 -19.29
C ASP A 4 9.62 -15.33 -17.83
N ASN A 5 10.31 -14.60 -16.97
CA ASN A 5 9.96 -14.46 -15.54
C ASN A 5 9.10 -13.22 -15.21
N ASN A 6 8.56 -12.54 -16.21
CA ASN A 6 7.83 -11.28 -16.01
C ASN A 6 6.31 -11.41 -16.16
N THR A 7 5.75 -12.62 -15.97
CA THR A 7 4.30 -12.84 -16.08
C THR A 7 3.72 -13.28 -14.75
N ILE A 8 2.85 -12.49 -14.18
CA ILE A 8 1.93 -12.92 -13.12
C ILE A 8 0.66 -13.41 -13.83
N LEU A 9 0.35 -14.70 -13.70
CA LEU A 9 -0.85 -15.33 -14.28
C LEU A 9 -1.05 -15.09 -15.80
N GLY A 10 0.04 -15.00 -16.57
CA GLY A 10 -0.04 -14.73 -18.01
C GLY A 10 -0.23 -13.26 -18.39
N PHE A 11 -0.23 -12.33 -17.44
CA PHE A 11 -0.20 -10.90 -17.70
C PHE A 11 1.23 -10.39 -17.85
N ASP A 12 1.42 -9.48 -18.80
CA ASP A 12 2.68 -8.74 -18.93
C ASP A 12 2.73 -7.67 -17.80
N VAL A 13 3.60 -7.90 -16.82
CA VAL A 13 3.80 -6.99 -15.70
C VAL A 13 4.20 -5.59 -16.15
N ASN A 14 4.96 -5.49 -17.26
CA ASN A 14 5.35 -4.18 -17.80
C ASN A 14 4.13 -3.42 -18.32
N LEU A 15 3.17 -4.11 -18.95
CA LEU A 15 1.94 -3.49 -19.43
C LEU A 15 1.07 -2.97 -18.28
N ILE A 16 1.02 -3.70 -17.16
CA ILE A 16 0.33 -3.26 -15.94
C ILE A 16 1.03 -2.02 -15.37
N CYS A 17 2.35 -2.05 -15.26
CA CYS A 17 3.12 -0.90 -14.80
C CYS A 17 2.88 0.31 -15.69
N ASP A 18 3.00 0.18 -17.01
CA ASP A 18 2.80 1.26 -17.99
C ASP A 18 1.38 1.86 -17.89
N PHE A 19 0.37 1.02 -17.68
CA PHE A 19 -1.01 1.47 -17.48
C PHE A 19 -1.16 2.33 -16.22
N PHE A 20 -0.57 1.89 -15.11
CA PHE A 20 -0.71 2.57 -13.82
C PHE A 20 0.25 3.75 -13.60
N LEU A 21 1.37 3.83 -14.34
CA LEU A 21 2.36 4.92 -14.21
C LEU A 21 1.76 6.32 -14.39
N ASN A 22 0.70 6.43 -15.20
CA ASN A 22 0.06 7.70 -15.53
C ASN A 22 -1.23 7.97 -14.72
N THR A 23 -1.53 7.14 -13.73
CA THR A 23 -2.70 7.33 -12.86
C THR A 23 -2.27 7.94 -11.52
N GLU A 24 -3.06 8.89 -11.01
CA GLU A 24 -2.80 9.49 -9.69
C GLU A 24 -2.94 8.46 -8.56
N ARG A 25 -3.72 7.41 -8.79
CA ARG A 25 -4.00 6.34 -7.84
C ARG A 25 -4.17 5.01 -8.59
N GLN A 26 -3.50 3.96 -8.12
CA GLN A 26 -3.48 2.64 -8.77
C GLN A 26 -4.57 1.70 -8.27
N GLY A 27 -5.21 2.01 -7.15
CA GLY A 27 -6.22 1.16 -6.53
C GLY A 27 -7.55 1.88 -6.32
N PRO A 28 -8.61 1.12 -5.96
CA PRO A 28 -9.91 1.71 -5.59
C PRO A 28 -9.78 2.59 -4.35
N GLY A 29 -10.69 3.56 -4.24
CA GLY A 29 -10.73 4.51 -3.14
C GLY A 29 -10.67 5.97 -3.62
N SER A 30 -10.62 6.89 -2.66
CA SER A 30 -10.52 8.33 -2.92
C SER A 30 -9.83 9.03 -1.73
N PRO A 31 -9.40 10.30 -1.88
CA PRO A 31 -8.91 11.09 -0.76
C PRO A 31 -9.86 11.10 0.43
N GLU A 32 -11.16 11.20 0.20
CA GLU A 32 -12.19 11.23 1.25
C GLU A 32 -12.26 9.91 2.01
N VAL A 33 -12.11 8.77 1.31
CA VAL A 33 -12.10 7.44 1.93
C VAL A 33 -10.83 7.27 2.78
N THR A 34 -9.66 7.65 2.24
CA THR A 34 -8.39 7.65 2.98
C THR A 34 -8.52 8.50 4.26
N LEU A 35 -9.04 9.73 4.17
CA LEU A 35 -9.23 10.61 5.33
C LEU A 35 -10.28 10.08 6.31
N LYS A 36 -11.33 9.44 5.81
CA LYS A 36 -12.33 8.79 6.68
C LYS A 36 -11.69 7.67 7.49
N ALA A 37 -10.88 6.81 6.87
CA ALA A 37 -10.14 5.77 7.58
C ALA A 37 -9.15 6.37 8.59
N LEU A 38 -8.42 7.40 8.20
CA LEU A 38 -7.49 8.11 9.09
C LEU A 38 -8.20 8.71 10.32
N SER A 39 -9.45 9.12 10.19
CA SER A 39 -10.21 9.71 11.31
C SER A 39 -10.51 8.76 12.49
N PHE A 40 -10.23 7.48 12.34
CA PHE A 40 -10.32 6.48 13.40
C PHE A 40 -8.99 6.24 14.14
N ILE A 41 -7.92 6.92 13.72
CA ILE A 41 -6.58 6.74 14.27
C ILE A 41 -6.23 7.98 15.10
N ASP A 42 -5.95 7.74 16.37
CA ASP A 42 -5.60 8.78 17.32
C ASP A 42 -4.09 8.79 17.62
N ASN A 43 -3.63 9.87 18.24
CA ASN A 43 -2.32 10.00 18.87
C ASN A 43 -1.10 9.99 17.91
N LEU A 44 -1.29 10.23 16.61
CA LEU A 44 -0.18 10.44 15.69
C LEU A 44 0.46 11.82 15.90
N THR A 45 1.78 11.84 15.99
CA THR A 45 2.59 13.04 16.25
C THR A 45 3.66 13.22 15.16
N ASP A 46 4.43 14.30 15.26
CA ASP A 46 5.61 14.55 14.40
C ASP A 46 6.74 13.51 14.57
N LYS A 47 6.68 12.70 15.64
CA LYS A 47 7.61 11.59 15.91
C LYS A 47 7.09 10.24 15.47
N SER A 48 5.85 10.17 15.00
CA SER A 48 5.24 8.92 14.55
C SER A 48 5.91 8.41 13.28
N LEU A 49 6.13 7.10 13.23
CA LEU A 49 6.69 6.38 12.09
C LEU A 49 5.57 5.58 11.42
N ILE A 50 5.35 5.85 10.16
CA ILE A 50 4.27 5.28 9.36
C ILE A 50 4.86 4.52 8.18
N ALA A 51 4.36 3.33 7.90
CA ALA A 51 4.63 2.60 6.66
C ALA A 51 3.37 2.54 5.80
N ASP A 52 3.48 2.90 4.51
CA ASP A 52 2.43 2.67 3.49
C ASP A 52 2.90 1.54 2.58
N LEU A 53 2.27 0.37 2.71
CA LEU A 53 2.69 -0.88 2.07
C LEU A 53 1.86 -1.14 0.79
N GLY A 54 2.55 -1.26 -0.33
CA GLY A 54 1.95 -1.23 -1.67
C GLY A 54 1.52 0.19 -2.03
N CYS A 55 2.43 1.14 -1.81
CA CYS A 55 2.12 2.57 -1.92
C CYS A 55 1.92 3.06 -3.36
N GLY A 56 2.29 2.26 -4.37
CA GLY A 56 2.25 2.67 -5.76
C GLY A 56 3.03 3.97 -6.02
N THR A 57 2.46 4.87 -6.78
CA THR A 57 3.03 6.20 -7.05
C THR A 57 2.77 7.23 -5.94
N GLY A 58 2.16 6.80 -4.82
CA GLY A 58 1.99 7.61 -3.61
C GLY A 58 0.69 8.41 -3.52
N GLY A 59 -0.34 8.08 -4.31
CA GLY A 59 -1.60 8.83 -4.31
C GLY A 59 -2.21 8.97 -2.91
N GLN A 60 -2.46 7.85 -2.21
CA GLN A 60 -2.95 7.87 -0.83
C GLN A 60 -1.90 8.41 0.16
N THR A 61 -0.62 8.11 -0.07
CA THR A 61 0.45 8.58 0.82
C THR A 61 0.53 10.10 0.89
N MET A 62 0.36 10.79 -0.24
CA MET A 62 0.37 12.27 -0.27
C MET A 62 -0.84 12.84 0.48
N VAL A 63 -2.00 12.17 0.41
CA VAL A 63 -3.19 12.54 1.21
C VAL A 63 -2.91 12.36 2.70
N LEU A 64 -2.35 11.21 3.11
CA LEU A 64 -1.96 10.96 4.50
C LEU A 64 -0.96 12.03 4.98
N ALA A 65 0.07 12.29 4.20
CA ALA A 65 1.11 13.25 4.54
C ALA A 65 0.58 14.68 4.72
N GLY A 66 -0.50 15.05 4.04
CA GLY A 66 -1.17 16.33 4.27
C GLY A 66 -1.85 16.44 5.64
N HIS A 67 -2.07 15.32 6.33
CA HIS A 67 -2.87 15.26 7.56
C HIS A 67 -2.14 14.60 8.74
N ILE A 68 -1.06 13.89 8.49
CA ILE A 68 -0.22 13.28 9.52
C ILE A 68 1.10 14.05 9.58
N PRO A 69 1.53 14.54 10.75
CA PRO A 69 2.79 15.28 10.87
C PRO A 69 4.04 14.38 10.88
N GLY A 70 3.89 13.06 11.09
CA GLY A 70 4.99 12.09 11.23
C GLY A 70 5.75 11.80 9.94
N GLN A 71 6.69 10.87 10.04
CA GLN A 71 7.47 10.36 8.92
C GLN A 71 6.73 9.20 8.25
N ILE A 72 6.65 9.21 6.92
CA ILE A 72 5.99 8.15 6.14
C ILE A 72 7.00 7.51 5.20
N THR A 73 7.15 6.20 5.32
CA THR A 73 7.90 5.38 4.36
C THR A 73 6.90 4.61 3.51
N GLY A 74 6.82 4.96 2.22
CA GLY A 74 6.09 4.16 1.23
C GLY A 74 6.97 3.00 0.74
N LEU A 75 6.39 1.81 0.61
CA LEU A 75 7.09 0.63 0.10
C LEU A 75 6.28 0.03 -1.05
N ASP A 76 6.94 -0.19 -2.17
CA ASP A 76 6.36 -0.86 -3.33
C ASP A 76 7.40 -1.74 -4.04
N LEU A 77 6.93 -2.76 -4.76
CA LEU A 77 7.80 -3.69 -5.47
C LEU A 77 8.40 -3.08 -6.74
N PHE A 78 7.72 -2.10 -7.34
CA PHE A 78 8.06 -1.54 -8.64
C PHE A 78 8.92 -0.29 -8.53
N PRO A 79 10.19 -0.31 -9.02
CA PRO A 79 11.09 0.84 -8.97
C PRO A 79 10.52 2.09 -9.64
N ASP A 80 9.84 1.93 -10.78
CA ASP A 80 9.27 3.05 -11.53
C ASP A 80 8.15 3.76 -10.75
N PHE A 81 7.36 3.02 -9.97
CA PHE A 81 6.38 3.61 -9.06
C PHE A 81 7.06 4.41 -7.95
N ILE A 82 8.13 3.88 -7.38
CA ILE A 82 8.89 4.54 -6.32
C ILE A 82 9.60 5.80 -6.83
N ASP A 83 10.07 5.81 -8.07
CA ASP A 83 10.64 7.00 -8.69
C ASP A 83 9.60 8.12 -8.83
N ILE A 84 8.38 7.77 -9.25
CA ILE A 84 7.25 8.72 -9.32
C ILE A 84 6.83 9.15 -7.91
N PHE A 85 6.71 8.22 -6.97
CA PHE A 85 6.41 8.51 -5.57
C PHE A 85 7.34 9.59 -5.01
N ASN A 86 8.65 9.37 -5.13
CA ASN A 86 9.65 10.31 -4.60
C ASN A 86 9.62 11.67 -5.33
N ARG A 87 9.30 11.67 -6.63
CA ARG A 87 9.08 12.89 -7.39
C ARG A 87 7.85 13.66 -6.88
N ASN A 88 6.74 12.95 -6.64
CA ASN A 88 5.50 13.53 -6.10
C ASN A 88 5.71 14.10 -4.69
N ALA A 89 6.42 13.38 -3.83
CA ALA A 89 6.80 13.87 -2.51
C ALA A 89 7.63 15.16 -2.59
N LYS A 90 8.60 15.23 -3.50
CA LYS A 90 9.42 16.41 -3.73
C LYS A 90 8.60 17.59 -4.28
N GLN A 91 7.73 17.35 -5.24
CA GLN A 91 6.86 18.39 -5.82
C GLN A 91 5.90 18.98 -4.79
N SER A 92 5.47 18.17 -3.83
CA SER A 92 4.61 18.57 -2.71
C SER A 92 5.38 19.19 -1.53
N GLY A 93 6.72 19.29 -1.61
CA GLY A 93 7.55 19.81 -0.53
C GLY A 93 7.63 18.89 0.70
N LEU A 94 7.39 17.59 0.51
CA LEU A 94 7.29 16.58 1.58
C LEU A 94 8.53 15.67 1.69
N GLN A 95 9.56 15.88 0.85
CA GLN A 95 10.72 14.99 0.72
C GLN A 95 11.53 14.78 2.02
N ASP A 96 11.38 15.67 2.99
CA ASP A 96 12.10 15.57 4.27
C ASP A 96 11.44 14.59 5.25
N ARG A 97 10.18 14.20 5.00
CA ARG A 97 9.42 13.31 5.88
C ARG A 97 8.62 12.22 5.15
N VAL A 98 8.59 12.22 3.82
CA VAL A 98 7.92 11.21 3.00
C VAL A 98 8.94 10.63 2.02
N LYS A 99 9.17 9.34 2.10
CA LYS A 99 10.17 8.62 1.30
C LYS A 99 9.61 7.31 0.78
N GLY A 100 9.72 7.09 -0.52
CA GLY A 100 9.46 5.81 -1.16
C GLY A 100 10.72 4.95 -1.22
N ILE A 101 10.58 3.67 -0.96
CA ILE A 101 11.62 2.65 -1.08
C ILE A 101 11.12 1.45 -1.87
N VAL A 102 11.99 0.86 -2.68
CA VAL A 102 11.69 -0.40 -3.37
C VAL A 102 11.83 -1.56 -2.39
N GLY A 103 10.79 -2.38 -2.28
CA GLY A 103 10.81 -3.52 -1.37
C GLY A 103 9.54 -4.37 -1.48
N SER A 104 9.62 -5.59 -0.92
CA SER A 104 8.50 -6.52 -0.87
C SER A 104 7.76 -6.42 0.46
N MET A 105 6.44 -6.52 0.39
CA MET A 105 5.56 -6.64 1.57
C MET A 105 5.79 -7.92 2.37
N ASP A 106 6.44 -8.94 1.75
CA ASP A 106 6.84 -10.19 2.42
C ASP A 106 8.07 -10.03 3.32
N ASN A 107 8.88 -8.98 3.11
CA ASN A 107 10.12 -8.77 3.83
C ASN A 107 10.31 -7.27 4.12
N LEU A 108 9.66 -6.80 5.15
CA LEU A 108 9.67 -5.38 5.51
C LEU A 108 11.00 -4.97 6.16
N PRO A 109 11.58 -3.82 5.76
CA PRO A 109 12.86 -3.35 6.27
C PRO A 109 12.73 -2.57 7.59
N PHE A 110 11.79 -2.97 8.44
CA PHE A 110 11.53 -2.34 9.74
C PHE A 110 11.94 -3.25 10.89
N GLN A 111 12.19 -2.66 12.05
CA GLN A 111 12.43 -3.38 13.29
C GLN A 111 11.09 -3.73 13.98
N ASN A 112 11.14 -4.73 14.88
CA ASN A 112 9.99 -5.03 15.71
C ASN A 112 9.62 -3.80 16.56
N GLU A 113 8.32 -3.55 16.70
CA GLU A 113 7.78 -2.44 17.49
C GLU A 113 8.32 -1.05 17.09
N GLU A 114 8.59 -0.84 15.80
CA GLU A 114 9.11 0.43 15.28
C GLU A 114 8.00 1.39 14.85
N LEU A 115 6.92 0.86 14.26
CA LEU A 115 5.90 1.66 13.59
C LEU A 115 4.73 2.01 14.50
N ASP A 116 4.23 3.22 14.36
CA ASP A 116 2.98 3.68 14.99
C ASP A 116 1.77 3.33 14.12
N LEU A 117 1.93 3.28 12.80
CA LEU A 117 0.87 2.98 11.85
C LEU A 117 1.43 2.19 10.66
N ILE A 118 0.74 1.12 10.29
CA ILE A 118 0.87 0.47 8.99
C ILE A 118 -0.39 0.77 8.19
N TRP A 119 -0.20 1.29 6.97
CA TRP A 119 -1.24 1.61 6.01
C TRP A 119 -1.08 0.75 4.77
N SER A 120 -2.21 0.27 4.18
CA SER A 120 -2.19 -0.46 2.92
C SER A 120 -3.57 -0.39 2.27
N GLU A 121 -3.70 0.33 1.16
CA GLU A 121 -4.95 0.45 0.45
C GLU A 121 -4.92 -0.35 -0.86
N GLY A 122 -5.78 -1.39 -0.94
CA GLY A 122 -5.94 -2.22 -2.14
C GLY A 122 -4.66 -2.96 -2.55
N ALA A 123 -3.84 -3.38 -1.58
CA ALA A 123 -2.56 -4.03 -1.87
C ALA A 123 -2.28 -5.29 -1.04
N ILE A 124 -2.85 -5.42 0.16
CA ILE A 124 -2.57 -6.54 1.08
C ILE A 124 -2.90 -7.92 0.47
N TYR A 125 -3.84 -7.99 -0.49
CA TYR A 125 -4.22 -9.24 -1.18
C TYR A 125 -3.02 -9.91 -1.86
N ASN A 126 -2.01 -9.14 -2.30
CA ASN A 126 -0.81 -9.68 -2.96
C ASN A 126 -0.03 -10.68 -2.08
N ILE A 127 -0.16 -10.57 -0.77
CA ILE A 127 0.45 -11.53 0.18
C ILE A 127 -0.60 -12.31 0.99
N GLY A 128 -1.88 -12.00 0.80
CA GLY A 128 -3.00 -12.55 1.54
C GLY A 128 -3.33 -11.75 2.80
N PHE A 129 -4.61 -11.39 2.94
CA PHE A 129 -5.12 -10.53 4.01
C PHE A 129 -4.76 -11.00 5.42
N GLU A 130 -5.10 -12.25 5.73
CA GLU A 130 -4.83 -12.84 7.05
C GLU A 130 -3.32 -12.93 7.33
N ARG A 131 -2.54 -13.35 6.34
CA ARG A 131 -1.09 -13.44 6.44
C ARG A 131 -0.48 -12.06 6.70
N GLY A 132 -0.87 -11.05 5.91
CA GLY A 132 -0.36 -9.68 6.07
C GLY A 132 -0.61 -9.16 7.48
N LEU A 133 -1.84 -9.26 7.99
CA LEU A 133 -2.17 -8.83 9.35
C LEU A 133 -1.32 -9.55 10.41
N ASN A 134 -1.15 -10.87 10.28
CA ASN A 134 -0.39 -11.68 11.23
C ASN A 134 1.11 -11.37 11.22
N GLU A 135 1.71 -11.18 10.03
CA GLU A 135 3.14 -10.92 9.89
C GLU A 135 3.51 -9.48 10.19
N TRP A 136 2.67 -8.50 9.77
CA TRP A 136 2.99 -7.10 9.92
C TRP A 136 2.82 -6.58 11.35
N ARG A 137 1.93 -7.17 12.14
CA ARG A 137 1.66 -6.73 13.52
C ARG A 137 2.90 -6.66 14.40
N ARG A 138 3.95 -7.47 14.11
CA ARG A 138 5.19 -7.48 14.88
C ARG A 138 5.98 -6.17 14.78
N TYR A 139 5.79 -5.43 13.69
CA TYR A 139 6.46 -4.15 13.46
C TYR A 139 5.76 -2.97 14.16
N LEU A 140 4.54 -3.18 14.64
CA LEU A 140 3.79 -2.15 15.36
C LEU A 140 4.23 -2.05 16.81
N LYS A 141 4.38 -0.83 17.27
CA LYS A 141 4.47 -0.53 18.69
C LYS A 141 3.21 -1.00 19.43
N PRO A 142 3.28 -1.27 20.76
CA PRO A 142 2.08 -1.44 21.55
C PRO A 142 1.13 -0.25 21.41
N GLY A 143 -0.12 -0.52 21.01
CA GLY A 143 -1.11 0.52 20.72
C GLY A 143 -1.04 1.14 19.33
N GLY A 144 -0.14 0.67 18.46
CA GLY A 144 -0.10 1.06 17.05
C GLY A 144 -1.25 0.47 16.23
N TYR A 145 -1.48 1.03 15.05
CA TYR A 145 -2.62 0.72 14.20
C TYR A 145 -2.20 0.03 12.90
N ILE A 146 -3.08 -0.85 12.40
CA ILE A 146 -3.08 -1.30 10.99
C ILE A 146 -4.36 -0.78 10.35
N ALA A 147 -4.23 -0.05 9.25
CA ALA A 147 -5.34 0.37 8.41
C ALA A 147 -5.17 -0.24 7.02
N VAL A 148 -6.12 -1.07 6.61
CA VAL A 148 -6.09 -1.75 5.31
C VAL A 148 -7.44 -1.64 4.62
N SER A 149 -7.43 -1.57 3.29
CA SER A 149 -8.63 -1.77 2.48
C SER A 149 -8.46 -2.99 1.59
N GLU A 150 -9.53 -3.77 1.46
CA GLU A 150 -9.55 -5.00 0.70
C GLU A 150 -10.93 -5.24 0.08
N SER A 151 -10.95 -5.87 -1.10
CA SER A 151 -12.19 -6.32 -1.73
C SER A 151 -12.84 -7.40 -0.88
N SER A 152 -14.12 -7.24 -0.58
CA SER A 152 -14.86 -8.15 0.28
C SER A 152 -16.24 -8.48 -0.26
N TRP A 153 -16.72 -9.67 0.01
CA TRP A 153 -18.09 -10.05 -0.27
C TRP A 153 -19.04 -9.47 0.80
N PHE A 154 -20.11 -8.85 0.35
CA PHE A 154 -21.14 -8.30 1.25
C PHE A 154 -22.24 -9.30 1.59
N THR A 155 -22.32 -10.44 0.85
CA THR A 155 -23.31 -11.49 1.01
C THR A 155 -22.67 -12.86 0.95
N ASP A 156 -23.35 -13.86 1.49
CA ASP A 156 -22.93 -15.28 1.38
C ASP A 156 -23.23 -15.86 -0.01
N GLU A 157 -24.13 -15.21 -0.75
CA GLU A 157 -24.43 -15.59 -2.13
C GLU A 157 -23.32 -15.12 -3.06
N ARG A 158 -22.63 -16.06 -3.68
CA ARG A 158 -21.54 -15.83 -4.62
C ARG A 158 -21.91 -16.48 -5.95
N PRO A 159 -22.29 -15.74 -6.99
CA PRO A 159 -22.50 -16.29 -8.32
C PRO A 159 -21.24 -17.06 -8.76
N ALA A 160 -21.43 -18.30 -9.24
CA ALA A 160 -20.32 -19.20 -9.54
C ALA A 160 -19.29 -18.54 -10.50
N GLU A 161 -19.77 -17.88 -11.54
CA GLU A 161 -18.91 -17.20 -12.54
C GLU A 161 -17.99 -16.14 -11.91
N ILE A 162 -18.52 -15.35 -10.97
CA ILE A 162 -17.74 -14.32 -10.29
C ILE A 162 -16.80 -14.94 -9.25
N ASN A 163 -17.28 -15.95 -8.53
CA ASN A 163 -16.45 -16.68 -7.58
C ASN A 163 -15.27 -17.36 -8.29
N ASP A 164 -15.52 -18.02 -9.42
CA ASP A 164 -14.49 -18.67 -10.23
C ASP A 164 -13.48 -17.67 -10.79
N PHE A 165 -13.93 -16.47 -11.21
CA PHE A 165 -13.04 -15.40 -11.61
C PHE A 165 -12.08 -15.01 -10.49
N TRP A 166 -12.61 -14.74 -9.29
CA TRP A 166 -11.77 -14.31 -8.16
C TRP A 166 -10.81 -15.41 -7.67
N VAL A 167 -11.27 -16.66 -7.60
CA VAL A 167 -10.41 -17.81 -7.22
C VAL A 167 -9.27 -18.05 -8.21
N ASN A 168 -9.47 -17.73 -9.49
CA ASN A 168 -8.43 -17.89 -10.51
C ASN A 168 -7.55 -16.65 -10.70
N ALA A 169 -7.99 -15.47 -10.25
CA ALA A 169 -7.25 -14.22 -10.40
C ALA A 169 -6.33 -13.91 -9.20
N TYR A 170 -6.64 -14.45 -8.04
CA TYR A 170 -5.96 -14.23 -6.76
C TYR A 170 -5.75 -15.54 -6.00
#